data_94025b85faf1a158e019b3b0f06668c7
#
_entry.id   94025b85faf1a158e019b3b0f06668c7
#
_cell.length_a   1.000
_cell.length_b   1.000
_cell.length_c   1.000
_cell.angle_alpha   90.00
_cell.angle_beta   90.00
_cell.angle_gamma   90.00
#
_symmetry.space_group_name_H-M   'P 1'
#
loop_
_entity.id
_entity.type
_entity.pdbx_description
1 polymer ?
#
loop_
_entity_poly.entity_id
_entity_poly.type
_entity_poly.pdbx_seq_one_letter_code
_entity_poly.pdbx_strand_id
1 'polypeptide(L)'
;MTAASHVGHLRFGFPESKPHTSNEPYVFIQATRQNWTGNIFIDSESQEVSGSNPQRQDYALGPYRAPGFSGYFVSRFSQPFASYGITHGASLQANTTEGTGEHLGAWVKFDSSCNEVEVRTGVSFVSIAQARKNLDIEAPSSVSFDDAVETLKEAWLEKLDRVQIEGVNETAAEYDQRTIFYTGLFHGLQYPSDFSEPLETIEGGRRTWYEGYTDQVREGEDSYYQSWSIWVGHRYAIRVFPDMLTPNRTLSVLNTACLHFSRRNASTV
;
A
#
# COMPACT_ATOMS: atom_id res chain seq x y z
N MET A 1 -5.73 -3.21 -11.96
CA MET A 1 -4.96 -2.91 -10.73
C MET A 1 -4.61 -4.20 -10.04
N THR A 2 -3.36 -4.35 -9.62
CA THR A 2 -2.85 -5.45 -8.78
C THR A 2 -1.92 -4.88 -7.71
N ALA A 3 -1.37 -5.70 -6.84
CA ALA A 3 -0.50 -5.24 -5.75
C ALA A 3 0.49 -6.33 -5.30
N ALA A 4 1.58 -5.90 -4.67
CA ALA A 4 2.42 -6.69 -3.78
C ALA A 4 2.25 -6.18 -2.34
N SER A 5 3.15 -6.51 -1.41
CA SER A 5 3.01 -6.14 0.01
C SER A 5 3.02 -4.62 0.22
N HIS A 6 3.95 -3.91 -0.43
CA HIS A 6 4.14 -2.46 -0.30
C HIS A 6 4.06 -1.75 -1.66
N VAL A 7 3.58 -2.43 -2.71
CA VAL A 7 3.53 -1.86 -4.06
C VAL A 7 2.14 -2.05 -4.66
N GLY A 8 1.57 -0.94 -5.14
CA GLY A 8 0.42 -0.96 -6.03
C GLY A 8 0.87 -0.91 -7.49
N HIS A 9 0.28 -1.74 -8.35
CA HIS A 9 0.52 -1.72 -9.79
C HIS A 9 -0.79 -1.44 -10.53
N LEU A 10 -0.82 -0.34 -11.26
CA LEU A 10 -1.99 0.15 -11.98
C LEU A 10 -1.70 0.18 -13.48
N ARG A 11 -2.68 -0.16 -14.28
CA ARG A 11 -2.66 -0.02 -15.74
C ARG A 11 -3.83 0.88 -16.15
N PHE A 12 -3.53 2.00 -16.77
CA PHE A 12 -4.49 2.97 -17.26
C PHE A 12 -4.56 2.87 -18.78
N GLY A 13 -5.74 2.51 -19.31
CA GLY A 13 -6.04 2.58 -20.74
C GLY A 13 -6.70 3.92 -21.05
N PHE A 14 -6.22 4.60 -22.08
CA PHE A 14 -6.80 5.84 -22.57
C PHE A 14 -7.57 5.55 -23.89
N PRO A 15 -8.79 6.11 -24.05
CA PRO A 15 -9.51 5.96 -25.29
C PRO A 15 -8.78 6.67 -26.44
N GLU A 16 -8.86 6.12 -27.63
CA GLU A 16 -8.35 6.77 -28.85
C GLU A 16 -8.91 8.19 -28.97
N SER A 17 -8.03 9.15 -29.25
CA SER A 17 -8.39 10.55 -29.41
C SER A 17 -9.37 10.70 -30.60
N LYS A 18 -10.60 11.13 -30.34
CA LYS A 18 -11.53 11.47 -31.40
C LYS A 18 -11.09 12.78 -32.07
N PRO A 19 -11.23 12.93 -33.39
CA PRO A 19 -11.01 14.20 -34.05
C PRO A 19 -11.84 15.30 -33.34
N HIS A 20 -11.20 16.41 -32.98
CA HIS A 20 -11.77 17.57 -32.27
C HIS A 20 -11.95 17.50 -30.74
N THR A 21 -11.42 16.47 -30.06
CA THR A 21 -11.28 16.49 -28.60
C THR A 21 -9.79 16.51 -28.24
N SER A 22 -9.35 17.59 -27.57
CA SER A 22 -7.98 17.73 -27.06
C SER A 22 -7.80 16.92 -25.76
N ASN A 23 -8.17 15.64 -25.78
CA ASN A 23 -8.01 14.79 -24.61
C ASN A 23 -6.58 14.23 -24.60
N GLU A 24 -5.65 15.01 -24.08
CA GLU A 24 -4.31 14.51 -23.79
C GLU A 24 -4.39 13.53 -22.60
N PRO A 25 -3.80 12.33 -22.73
CA PRO A 25 -3.77 11.36 -21.64
C PRO A 25 -2.97 11.92 -20.46
N TYR A 26 -3.53 11.83 -19.25
CA TYR A 26 -2.87 12.31 -18.05
C TYR A 26 -3.18 11.43 -16.84
N VAL A 27 -2.29 11.46 -15.85
CA VAL A 27 -2.49 10.91 -14.52
C VAL A 27 -2.30 12.02 -13.49
N PHE A 28 -3.19 12.04 -12.50
CA PHE A 28 -3.14 12.96 -11.37
C PHE A 28 -2.93 12.19 -10.07
N ILE A 29 -1.98 12.63 -9.27
CA ILE A 29 -1.70 12.10 -7.93
C ILE A 29 -2.01 13.19 -6.91
N GLN A 30 -2.98 12.97 -6.04
CA GLN A 30 -3.25 13.83 -4.90
C GLN A 30 -2.40 13.39 -3.72
N ALA A 31 -1.41 14.19 -3.33
CA ALA A 31 -0.54 13.89 -2.20
C ALA A 31 -1.17 14.29 -0.86
N THR A 32 -1.76 15.48 -0.78
CA THR A 32 -2.34 15.98 0.48
C THR A 32 -3.74 16.55 0.31
N ARG A 33 -4.47 16.61 1.42
CA ARG A 33 -5.79 17.24 1.55
C ARG A 33 -5.69 18.44 2.48
N GLN A 34 -6.83 19.08 2.74
CA GLN A 34 -6.95 20.15 3.72
C GLN A 34 -6.46 19.72 5.11
N ASN A 35 -5.77 20.61 5.81
CA ASN A 35 -5.19 20.43 7.15
C ASN A 35 -4.01 19.44 7.21
N TRP A 36 -3.48 19.01 6.09
CA TRP A 36 -2.34 18.09 6.04
C TRP A 36 -1.24 18.63 5.12
N THR A 37 -0.13 19.01 5.70
CA THR A 37 1.03 19.51 4.96
C THR A 37 1.95 18.34 4.62
N GLY A 38 2.16 18.10 3.33
CA GLY A 38 3.09 17.09 2.82
C GLY A 38 3.96 17.67 1.71
N ASN A 39 4.67 16.78 1.05
CA ASN A 39 5.61 17.13 -0.02
C ASN A 39 5.31 16.32 -1.28
N ILE A 40 5.67 16.90 -2.43
CA ILE A 40 5.67 16.20 -3.72
C ILE A 40 6.90 16.59 -4.52
N PHE A 41 7.44 15.61 -5.26
CA PHE A 41 8.59 15.77 -6.13
C PHE A 41 8.31 15.04 -7.45
N ILE A 42 8.69 15.67 -8.57
CA ILE A 42 8.58 15.10 -9.92
C ILE A 42 9.98 15.02 -10.49
N ASP A 43 10.38 13.82 -10.87
CA ASP A 43 11.61 13.58 -11.62
C ASP A 43 11.22 13.08 -13.03
N SER A 44 11.36 13.96 -14.01
CA SER A 44 10.98 13.66 -15.39
C SER A 44 12.02 12.79 -16.12
N GLU A 45 13.23 12.65 -15.60
CA GLU A 45 14.26 11.81 -16.20
C GLU A 45 14.03 10.34 -15.83
N SER A 46 13.71 10.08 -14.58
CA SER A 46 13.38 8.73 -14.10
C SER A 46 11.89 8.37 -14.24
N GLN A 47 11.05 9.27 -14.74
CA GLN A 47 9.59 9.17 -14.80
C GLN A 47 8.97 8.83 -13.43
N GLU A 48 9.44 9.48 -12.37
CA GLU A 48 8.96 9.28 -11.01
C GLU A 48 8.21 10.51 -10.47
N VAL A 49 7.15 10.23 -9.72
CA VAL A 49 6.51 11.18 -8.80
C VAL A 49 6.60 10.60 -7.41
N SER A 50 7.18 11.34 -6.48
CA SER A 50 7.34 10.90 -5.09
C SER A 50 6.85 11.96 -4.11
N GLY A 51 6.61 11.56 -2.88
CA GLY A 51 6.15 12.50 -1.88
C GLY A 51 5.87 11.89 -0.52
N SER A 52 5.32 12.73 0.36
CA SER A 52 4.93 12.33 1.71
C SER A 52 3.61 12.96 2.14
N ASN A 53 2.88 12.25 2.99
CA ASN A 53 1.64 12.69 3.57
C ASN A 53 1.53 12.24 5.04
N PRO A 54 1.46 13.15 6.01
CA PRO A 54 1.30 12.82 7.43
C PRO A 54 -0.16 12.52 7.83
N GLN A 55 -1.10 12.49 6.91
CA GLN A 55 -2.52 12.27 7.19
C GLN A 55 -2.76 10.90 7.80
N ARG A 56 -3.52 10.87 8.91
CA ARG A 56 -3.95 9.66 9.60
C ARG A 56 -5.32 9.85 10.25
N GLN A 57 -6.08 8.76 10.41
CA GLN A 57 -7.42 8.81 11.00
C GLN A 57 -7.41 8.76 12.53
N ASP A 58 -6.42 8.10 13.11
CA ASP A 58 -6.31 7.84 14.55
C ASP A 58 -5.79 9.01 15.36
N TYR A 59 -5.41 10.08 14.72
CA TYR A 59 -4.89 11.29 15.34
C TYR A 59 -5.78 11.83 16.48
N ALA A 60 -7.10 11.64 16.37
CA ALA A 60 -8.09 12.08 17.35
C ALA A 60 -8.50 10.98 18.35
N LEU A 61 -8.13 9.73 18.13
CA LEU A 61 -8.67 8.57 18.85
C LEU A 61 -7.71 7.98 19.90
N GLY A 62 -6.43 8.32 19.88
CA GLY A 62 -5.42 7.73 20.75
C GLY A 62 -4.80 8.70 21.76
N PRO A 63 -4.43 8.21 22.95
CA PRO A 63 -3.67 9.00 23.92
C PRO A 63 -2.23 9.27 23.46
N TYR A 64 -1.73 8.48 22.51
CA TYR A 64 -0.37 8.57 22.00
C TYR A 64 -0.37 9.18 20.61
N ARG A 65 0.32 10.31 20.48
CA ARG A 65 0.59 10.93 19.19
C ARG A 65 1.94 10.43 18.71
N ALA A 66 1.98 10.00 17.45
CA ALA A 66 3.22 9.70 16.73
C ALA A 66 3.54 10.90 15.83
N PRO A 67 4.22 11.94 16.32
CA PRO A 67 4.44 13.19 15.58
C PRO A 67 5.29 12.98 14.34
N GLY A 68 6.17 11.98 14.34
CA GLY A 68 6.98 11.60 13.18
C GLY A 68 6.28 10.73 12.15
N PHE A 69 5.01 10.34 12.38
CA PHE A 69 4.29 9.52 11.42
C PHE A 69 4.10 10.23 10.08
N SER A 70 4.46 9.57 9.00
CA SER A 70 4.16 9.97 7.63
C SER A 70 4.06 8.75 6.71
N GLY A 71 3.16 8.80 5.74
CA GLY A 71 3.18 7.90 4.61
C GLY A 71 4.04 8.51 3.51
N TYR A 72 4.91 7.70 2.92
CA TYR A 72 5.77 8.06 1.80
C TYR A 72 5.41 7.23 0.59
N PHE A 73 5.56 7.78 -0.60
CA PHE A 73 5.30 7.06 -1.84
C PHE A 73 6.31 7.42 -2.93
N VAL A 74 6.49 6.48 -3.86
CA VAL A 74 7.19 6.66 -5.13
C VAL A 74 6.38 5.99 -6.21
N SER A 75 5.89 6.77 -7.18
CA SER A 75 5.15 6.28 -8.34
C SER A 75 6.04 6.38 -9.58
N ARG A 76 6.35 5.25 -10.19
CA ARG A 76 7.15 5.16 -11.41
C ARG A 76 6.25 4.81 -12.58
N PHE A 77 6.38 5.58 -13.67
CA PHE A 77 5.54 5.47 -14.86
C PHE A 77 6.28 4.77 -16.00
N SER A 78 5.55 3.99 -16.78
CA SER A 78 6.10 3.26 -17.94
C SER A 78 6.33 4.13 -19.17
N GLN A 79 5.79 5.36 -19.17
CA GLN A 79 5.87 6.28 -20.30
C GLN A 79 6.53 7.60 -19.90
N PRO A 80 7.29 8.24 -20.82
CA PRO A 80 7.90 9.53 -20.55
C PRO A 80 6.83 10.62 -20.41
N PHE A 81 7.12 11.63 -19.58
CA PHE A 81 6.27 12.78 -19.39
C PHE A 81 6.41 13.77 -20.55
N ALA A 82 5.33 14.04 -21.30
CA ALA A 82 5.26 15.09 -22.30
C ALA A 82 5.19 16.49 -21.65
N SER A 83 4.48 16.58 -20.52
CA SER A 83 4.45 17.76 -19.65
C SER A 83 4.04 17.36 -18.23
N TYR A 84 4.38 18.19 -17.27
CA TYR A 84 4.09 17.92 -15.85
C TYR A 84 3.98 19.21 -15.05
N GLY A 85 3.57 19.06 -13.83
CA GLY A 85 3.52 20.15 -12.85
C GLY A 85 2.80 19.75 -11.58
N ILE A 86 2.72 20.70 -10.68
CA ILE A 86 2.04 20.52 -9.39
C ILE A 86 0.75 21.35 -9.31
N THR A 87 -0.10 20.97 -8.37
CA THR A 87 -1.31 21.74 -8.01
C THR A 87 -1.26 22.11 -6.55
N HIS A 88 -1.74 23.31 -6.23
CA HIS A 88 -2.11 23.75 -4.89
C HIS A 88 -3.59 24.16 -4.93
N GLY A 89 -4.46 23.27 -4.45
CA GLY A 89 -5.91 23.48 -4.59
C GLY A 89 -6.29 23.62 -6.06
N ALA A 90 -6.86 24.77 -6.43
CA ALA A 90 -7.25 25.09 -7.80
C ALA A 90 -6.10 25.70 -8.65
N SER A 91 -4.96 25.99 -8.07
CA SER A 91 -3.83 26.59 -8.79
C SER A 91 -3.00 25.49 -9.47
N LEU A 92 -2.74 25.66 -10.78
CA LEU A 92 -1.89 24.81 -11.60
C LEU A 92 -0.55 25.50 -11.85
N GLN A 93 0.54 24.81 -11.52
CA GLN A 93 1.92 25.29 -11.74
C GLN A 93 2.63 24.33 -12.67
N ALA A 94 2.69 24.69 -13.95
CA ALA A 94 3.38 23.90 -14.97
C ALA A 94 4.90 23.99 -14.80
N ASN A 95 5.61 22.93 -15.23
CA ASN A 95 7.07 22.82 -15.17
C ASN A 95 7.67 23.00 -13.77
N THR A 96 6.84 22.79 -12.72
CA THR A 96 7.28 22.81 -11.33
C THR A 96 7.49 21.38 -10.87
N THR A 97 8.67 21.12 -10.30
CA THR A 97 9.11 19.76 -9.93
C THR A 97 8.97 19.45 -8.46
N GLU A 98 8.71 20.44 -7.61
CA GLU A 98 8.58 20.24 -6.16
C GLU A 98 7.52 21.16 -5.56
N GLY A 99 6.91 20.70 -4.49
CA GLY A 99 5.95 21.49 -3.72
C GLY A 99 5.78 20.95 -2.31
N THR A 100 5.38 21.87 -1.42
CA THR A 100 5.06 21.56 -0.03
C THR A 100 3.78 22.29 0.35
N GLY A 101 2.86 21.64 1.02
CA GLY A 101 1.64 22.27 1.50
C GLY A 101 0.44 21.36 1.60
N GLU A 102 -0.72 22.00 1.77
CA GLU A 102 -2.05 21.39 1.74
C GLU A 102 -2.61 21.38 0.32
N HIS A 103 -3.60 20.50 0.06
CA HIS A 103 -4.23 20.37 -1.26
C HIS A 103 -3.22 20.21 -2.41
N LEU A 104 -2.12 19.54 -2.10
CA LEU A 104 -1.00 19.36 -3.00
C LEU A 104 -1.22 18.14 -3.89
N GLY A 105 -0.93 18.30 -5.18
CA GLY A 105 -0.98 17.20 -6.15
C GLY A 105 0.06 17.36 -7.24
N ALA A 106 0.34 16.28 -7.95
CA ALA A 106 1.12 16.26 -9.19
C ALA A 106 0.25 15.82 -10.34
N TRP A 107 0.45 16.41 -11.50
CA TRP A 107 -0.10 15.95 -12.76
C TRP A 107 1.01 15.69 -13.75
N VAL A 108 0.89 14.60 -14.47
CA VAL A 108 1.79 14.22 -15.56
C VAL A 108 0.94 13.91 -16.79
N LYS A 109 1.32 14.46 -17.93
CA LYS A 109 0.69 14.20 -19.23
C LYS A 109 1.63 13.38 -20.09
N PHE A 110 1.04 12.58 -20.96
CA PHE A 110 1.75 11.73 -21.89
C PHE A 110 1.53 12.21 -23.32
N ASP A 111 2.28 11.66 -24.26
CA ASP A 111 2.06 11.94 -25.68
C ASP A 111 0.61 11.58 -26.09
N SER A 112 0.06 12.34 -27.01
CA SER A 112 -1.32 12.16 -27.48
C SER A 112 -1.58 10.81 -28.17
N SER A 113 -0.53 10.11 -28.61
CA SER A 113 -0.59 8.74 -29.16
C SER A 113 -0.54 7.66 -28.07
N CYS A 114 -0.36 8.03 -26.81
CA CYS A 114 -0.26 7.09 -25.71
C CYS A 114 -1.64 6.49 -25.38
N ASN A 115 -1.79 5.19 -25.59
CA ASN A 115 -3.04 4.48 -25.32
C ASN A 115 -3.05 3.77 -23.96
N GLU A 116 -1.88 3.54 -23.37
CA GLU A 116 -1.75 2.83 -22.10
C GLU A 116 -0.53 3.31 -21.30
N VAL A 117 -0.71 3.42 -20.00
CA VAL A 117 0.36 3.73 -19.04
C VAL A 117 0.26 2.79 -17.84
N GLU A 118 1.36 2.13 -17.52
CA GLU A 118 1.50 1.42 -16.25
C GLU A 118 2.14 2.33 -15.20
N VAL A 119 1.62 2.27 -13.99
CA VAL A 119 2.14 3.01 -12.84
C VAL A 119 2.38 2.04 -11.69
N ARG A 120 3.62 1.94 -11.25
CA ARG A 120 4.00 1.16 -10.07
C ARG A 120 4.29 2.13 -8.93
N THR A 121 3.56 1.97 -7.83
CA THR A 121 3.66 2.86 -6.67
C THR A 121 4.11 2.08 -5.45
N GLY A 122 5.36 2.29 -5.05
CA GLY A 122 5.88 1.83 -3.78
C GLY A 122 5.46 2.77 -2.65
N VAL A 123 5.09 2.20 -1.51
CA VAL A 123 4.72 2.94 -0.30
C VAL A 123 5.60 2.54 0.87
N SER A 124 5.76 3.45 1.84
CA SER A 124 6.54 3.23 3.05
C SER A 124 6.02 4.10 4.18
N PHE A 125 6.20 3.65 5.43
CA PHE A 125 6.06 4.48 6.62
C PHE A 125 7.42 4.96 7.19
N VAL A 126 8.51 4.64 6.48
CA VAL A 126 9.88 4.95 6.92
C VAL A 126 10.45 6.17 6.18
N SER A 127 10.44 6.13 4.83
CA SER A 127 10.98 7.23 4.01
C SER A 127 10.64 7.06 2.53
N ILE A 128 10.83 8.14 1.73
CA ILE A 128 10.76 8.06 0.25
C ILE A 128 11.81 7.08 -0.30
N ALA A 129 13.02 7.05 0.28
CA ALA A 129 14.06 6.11 -0.12
C ALA A 129 13.65 4.66 0.11
N GLN A 130 12.97 4.38 1.23
CA GLN A 130 12.44 3.05 1.51
C GLN A 130 11.27 2.70 0.59
N ALA A 131 10.36 3.63 0.30
CA ALA A 131 9.29 3.43 -0.68
C ALA A 131 9.83 3.06 -2.07
N ARG A 132 10.93 3.71 -2.50
CA ARG A 132 11.64 3.36 -3.75
C ARG A 132 12.25 1.98 -3.68
N LYS A 133 12.85 1.63 -2.55
CA LYS A 133 13.43 0.31 -2.31
C LYS A 133 12.37 -0.80 -2.33
N ASN A 134 11.23 -0.58 -1.69
CA ASN A 134 10.10 -1.50 -1.75
C ASN A 134 9.64 -1.71 -3.20
N LEU A 135 9.54 -0.63 -3.96
CA LEU A 135 9.20 -0.69 -5.39
C LEU A 135 10.20 -1.53 -6.20
N ASP A 136 11.51 -1.31 -5.99
CA ASP A 136 12.57 -2.01 -6.72
C ASP A 136 12.64 -3.51 -6.35
N ILE A 137 12.34 -3.85 -5.09
CA ILE A 137 12.36 -5.24 -4.61
C ILE A 137 11.09 -5.99 -5.02
N GLU A 138 9.91 -5.40 -4.81
CA GLU A 138 8.62 -6.11 -4.93
C GLU A 138 8.01 -6.03 -6.33
N ALA A 139 8.32 -5.00 -7.10
CA ALA A 139 7.85 -4.82 -8.48
C ALA A 139 8.96 -4.29 -9.39
N PRO A 140 10.06 -5.05 -9.59
CA PRO A 140 11.13 -4.65 -10.50
C PRO A 140 10.59 -4.51 -11.93
N SER A 141 11.32 -3.77 -12.77
CA SER A 141 10.91 -3.52 -14.17
C SER A 141 10.80 -4.79 -15.04
N SER A 142 11.38 -5.90 -14.58
CA SER A 142 11.32 -7.20 -15.25
C SER A 142 9.98 -7.93 -15.03
N VAL A 143 9.17 -7.52 -14.06
CA VAL A 143 7.86 -8.13 -13.76
C VAL A 143 6.79 -7.37 -14.53
N SER A 144 6.07 -8.05 -15.41
CA SER A 144 4.94 -7.47 -16.13
C SER A 144 3.72 -7.29 -15.22
N PHE A 145 2.77 -6.45 -15.66
CA PHE A 145 1.51 -6.29 -14.94
C PHE A 145 0.74 -7.62 -14.83
N ASP A 146 0.73 -8.41 -15.89
CA ASP A 146 -0.03 -9.67 -15.93
C ASP A 146 0.63 -10.74 -15.03
N ASP A 147 1.96 -10.81 -14.98
CA ASP A 147 2.67 -11.66 -14.02
C ASP A 147 2.37 -11.25 -12.57
N ALA A 148 2.32 -9.95 -12.29
CA ALA A 148 1.96 -9.46 -10.96
C ALA A 148 0.50 -9.80 -10.57
N VAL A 149 -0.42 -9.82 -11.53
CA VAL A 149 -1.81 -10.27 -11.32
C VAL A 149 -1.85 -11.75 -10.94
N GLU A 150 -1.15 -12.60 -11.69
CA GLU A 150 -1.13 -14.04 -11.41
C GLU A 150 -0.44 -14.34 -10.07
N THR A 151 0.68 -13.68 -9.77
CA THR A 151 1.38 -13.84 -8.48
C THR A 151 0.46 -13.49 -7.29
N LEU A 152 -0.26 -12.37 -7.37
CA LEU A 152 -1.20 -11.98 -6.30
C LEU A 152 -2.37 -12.97 -6.18
N LYS A 153 -2.88 -13.45 -7.30
CA LYS A 153 -3.95 -14.44 -7.35
C LYS A 153 -3.52 -15.76 -6.72
N GLU A 154 -2.33 -16.25 -7.07
CA GLU A 154 -1.76 -17.47 -6.48
C GLU A 154 -1.56 -17.32 -4.98
N ALA A 155 -1.03 -16.19 -4.50
CA ALA A 155 -0.85 -15.92 -3.08
C ALA A 155 -2.17 -15.94 -2.30
N TRP A 156 -3.27 -15.43 -2.88
CA TRP A 156 -4.60 -15.52 -2.27
C TRP A 156 -5.18 -16.92 -2.33
N LEU A 157 -5.03 -17.63 -3.46
CA LEU A 157 -5.50 -19.01 -3.60
C LEU A 157 -4.81 -19.93 -2.59
N GLU A 158 -3.50 -19.80 -2.39
CA GLU A 158 -2.76 -20.57 -1.37
C GLU A 158 -3.40 -20.45 0.03
N LYS A 159 -3.95 -19.28 0.37
CA LYS A 159 -4.59 -19.04 1.68
C LYS A 159 -6.04 -19.50 1.71
N LEU A 160 -6.80 -19.21 0.66
CA LEU A 160 -8.24 -19.51 0.61
C LEU A 160 -8.50 -21.01 0.43
N ASP A 161 -7.67 -21.72 -0.33
CA ASP A 161 -7.81 -23.16 -0.59
C ASP A 161 -7.49 -24.04 0.62
N ARG A 162 -6.98 -23.48 1.71
CA ARG A 162 -6.80 -24.21 2.98
C ARG A 162 -8.11 -24.67 3.60
N VAL A 163 -9.20 -24.03 3.24
CA VAL A 163 -10.56 -24.43 3.65
C VAL A 163 -11.38 -24.62 2.40
N GLN A 164 -11.80 -25.85 2.14
CA GLN A 164 -12.64 -26.20 1.01
C GLN A 164 -14.03 -26.53 1.50
N ILE A 165 -15.06 -25.99 0.83
CA ILE A 165 -16.45 -26.31 1.08
C ILE A 165 -16.88 -27.41 0.11
N GLU A 166 -17.30 -28.54 0.65
CA GLU A 166 -17.87 -29.66 -0.12
C GLU A 166 -19.41 -29.53 -0.21
N GLY A 167 -19.98 -30.13 -1.24
CA GLY A 167 -21.43 -30.27 -1.39
C GLY A 167 -22.15 -29.04 -1.93
N VAL A 168 -21.43 -28.04 -2.40
CA VAL A 168 -22.00 -26.80 -2.97
C VAL A 168 -21.81 -26.84 -4.49
N ASN A 169 -22.72 -27.43 -5.19
CA ASN A 169 -22.69 -27.50 -6.64
C ASN A 169 -24.07 -27.23 -7.23
N GLU A 170 -24.23 -26.22 -8.04
CA GLU A 170 -25.19 -26.07 -9.12
C GLU A 170 -26.41 -25.16 -8.94
N THR A 171 -26.81 -24.76 -7.74
CA THR A 171 -27.90 -23.77 -7.59
C THR A 171 -27.36 -22.36 -7.33
N ALA A 172 -28.12 -21.33 -7.73
CA ALA A 172 -27.75 -19.92 -7.44
C ALA A 172 -27.58 -19.65 -5.94
N ALA A 173 -28.40 -20.27 -5.09
CA ALA A 173 -28.32 -20.14 -3.63
C ALA A 173 -27.03 -20.74 -3.05
N GLU A 174 -26.55 -21.84 -3.61
CA GLU A 174 -25.28 -22.46 -3.20
C GLU A 174 -24.08 -21.65 -3.65
N TYR A 175 -24.12 -21.06 -4.84
CA TYR A 175 -23.12 -20.10 -5.30
C TYR A 175 -23.02 -18.90 -4.35
N ASP A 176 -24.14 -18.35 -3.91
CA ASP A 176 -24.20 -17.25 -2.95
C ASP A 176 -23.60 -17.64 -1.60
N GLN A 177 -23.89 -18.81 -1.08
CA GLN A 177 -23.31 -19.32 0.17
C GLN A 177 -21.80 -19.47 0.09
N ARG A 178 -21.29 -20.02 -1.02
CA ARG A 178 -19.87 -20.16 -1.28
C ARG A 178 -19.19 -18.78 -1.37
N THR A 179 -19.79 -17.85 -2.07
CA THR A 179 -19.30 -16.47 -2.21
C THR A 179 -19.26 -15.78 -0.84
N ILE A 180 -20.29 -15.88 -0.03
CA ILE A 180 -20.35 -15.32 1.33
C ILE A 180 -19.22 -15.90 2.19
N PHE A 181 -19.04 -17.23 2.17
CA PHE A 181 -18.00 -17.88 2.95
C PHE A 181 -16.59 -17.41 2.59
N TYR A 182 -16.21 -17.47 1.31
CA TYR A 182 -14.88 -17.07 0.88
C TYR A 182 -14.65 -15.56 1.01
N THR A 183 -15.69 -14.75 0.85
CA THR A 183 -15.61 -13.32 1.14
C THR A 183 -15.35 -13.08 2.64
N GLY A 184 -16.03 -13.80 3.51
CA GLY A 184 -15.78 -13.74 4.95
C GLY A 184 -14.36 -14.18 5.33
N LEU A 185 -13.87 -15.27 4.73
CA LEU A 185 -12.51 -15.76 4.93
C LEU A 185 -11.47 -14.75 4.44
N PHE A 186 -11.66 -14.17 3.24
CA PHE A 186 -10.82 -13.11 2.70
C PHE A 186 -10.73 -11.91 3.65
N HIS A 187 -11.87 -11.39 4.12
CA HIS A 187 -11.88 -10.29 5.08
C HIS A 187 -11.20 -10.64 6.40
N GLY A 188 -11.38 -11.88 6.87
CA GLY A 188 -10.69 -12.38 8.06
C GLY A 188 -9.17 -12.39 7.92
N LEU A 189 -8.64 -12.65 6.73
CA LEU A 189 -7.21 -12.72 6.45
C LEU A 189 -6.53 -11.35 6.24
N GLN A 190 -7.30 -10.25 6.19
CA GLN A 190 -6.74 -8.91 6.00
C GLN A 190 -6.06 -8.33 7.25
N TYR A 191 -6.29 -8.89 8.42
CA TYR A 191 -5.76 -8.41 9.70
C TYR A 191 -5.06 -9.52 10.49
N PRO A 192 -4.02 -9.20 11.27
CA PRO A 192 -3.30 -7.93 11.33
C PRO A 192 -2.46 -7.69 10.08
N SER A 193 -2.19 -6.42 9.78
CA SER A 193 -1.33 -6.04 8.65
C SER A 193 0.15 -6.10 9.06
N ASP A 194 0.99 -6.63 8.18
CA ASP A 194 2.44 -6.57 8.32
C ASP A 194 2.94 -5.18 7.88
N PHE A 195 3.56 -4.45 8.79
CA PHE A 195 4.09 -3.11 8.56
C PHE A 195 5.61 -3.11 8.40
N SER A 196 6.23 -4.28 8.42
CA SER A 196 7.67 -4.40 8.22
C SER A 196 8.02 -4.44 6.74
N GLU A 197 8.92 -3.55 6.35
CA GLU A 197 9.35 -3.32 4.98
C GLU A 197 10.71 -4.00 4.73
N PRO A 198 10.94 -4.61 3.56
CA PRO A 198 12.17 -5.34 3.29
C PRO A 198 13.37 -4.41 3.14
N LEU A 199 14.51 -4.77 3.75
CA LEU A 199 15.76 -4.04 3.57
C LEU A 199 16.63 -4.60 2.44
N GLU A 200 16.48 -5.88 2.10
CA GLU A 200 17.32 -6.55 1.12
C GLU A 200 16.52 -7.40 0.14
N THR A 201 15.65 -8.27 0.64
CA THR A 201 14.87 -9.22 -0.16
C THR A 201 13.46 -9.36 0.40
N ILE A 202 12.53 -9.88 -0.42
CA ILE A 202 11.14 -10.15 0.02
C ILE A 202 11.13 -11.29 1.05
N GLU A 203 11.87 -12.34 0.78
CA GLU A 203 11.91 -13.56 1.61
C GLU A 203 13.14 -13.55 2.53
N GLY A 204 12.89 -13.39 3.82
CA GLY A 204 13.92 -13.40 4.86
C GLY A 204 14.73 -12.09 4.94
N GLY A 205 15.72 -12.06 5.82
CA GLY A 205 16.60 -10.93 6.01
C GLY A 205 16.04 -9.84 6.91
N ARG A 206 16.83 -8.75 7.02
CA ARG A 206 16.50 -7.62 7.87
C ARG A 206 15.34 -6.83 7.29
N ARG A 207 14.50 -6.33 8.21
CA ARG A 207 13.33 -5.51 7.92
C ARG A 207 13.42 -4.19 8.66
N THR A 208 12.71 -3.19 8.18
CA THR A 208 12.55 -1.91 8.85
C THR A 208 11.07 -1.57 9.00
N TRP A 209 10.72 -0.80 10.02
CA TRP A 209 9.35 -0.32 10.22
C TRP A 209 9.34 0.95 11.07
N TYR A 210 8.30 1.74 10.91
CA TYR A 210 8.01 2.82 11.83
C TYR A 210 7.16 2.32 13.00
N GLU A 211 7.65 2.54 14.21
CA GLU A 211 6.97 2.17 15.46
C GLU A 211 6.27 3.37 16.08
N GLY A 212 4.96 3.48 15.88
CA GLY A 212 4.17 4.63 16.35
C GLY A 212 4.11 4.81 17.87
N TYR A 213 4.40 3.77 18.67
CA TYR A 213 4.43 3.88 20.14
C TYR A 213 5.66 4.62 20.67
N THR A 214 6.77 4.48 20.00
CA THR A 214 8.04 5.13 20.38
C THR A 214 8.41 6.28 19.46
N ASP A 215 7.62 6.49 18.40
CA ASP A 215 7.89 7.48 17.36
C ASP A 215 9.29 7.32 16.73
N GLN A 216 9.66 6.07 16.43
CA GLN A 216 10.98 5.74 15.92
C GLN A 216 10.92 4.72 14.79
N VAL A 217 11.88 4.82 13.87
CA VAL A 217 12.16 3.76 12.92
C VAL A 217 12.97 2.66 13.62
N ARG A 218 12.58 1.41 13.40
CA ARG A 218 13.21 0.21 13.94
C ARG A 218 13.66 -0.71 12.83
N GLU A 219 14.59 -1.58 13.16
CA GLU A 219 15.05 -2.66 12.30
C GLU A 219 15.13 -3.97 13.07
N GLY A 220 14.92 -5.09 12.40
CA GLY A 220 14.98 -6.43 12.99
C GLY A 220 14.80 -7.50 11.92
N GLU A 221 14.78 -8.76 12.35
CA GLU A 221 14.54 -9.93 11.50
C GLU A 221 13.08 -10.37 11.54
N ASP A 222 12.36 -10.01 12.60
CA ASP A 222 10.95 -10.35 12.79
C ASP A 222 10.02 -9.40 12.05
N SER A 223 8.86 -9.91 11.65
CA SER A 223 7.77 -9.08 11.13
C SER A 223 7.09 -8.27 12.23
N TYR A 224 6.76 -7.02 11.94
CA TYR A 224 6.06 -6.10 12.82
C TYR A 224 4.61 -5.92 12.36
N TYR A 225 3.66 -6.41 13.17
CA TYR A 225 2.25 -6.37 12.84
C TYR A 225 1.52 -5.22 13.55
N GLN A 226 0.67 -4.56 12.80
CA GLN A 226 -0.19 -3.46 13.26
C GLN A 226 -1.66 -3.71 12.87
N SER A 227 -2.48 -2.69 13.10
CA SER A 227 -3.92 -2.73 12.80
C SER A 227 -4.68 -3.74 13.66
N TRP A 228 -4.33 -3.81 14.94
CA TRP A 228 -5.01 -4.62 15.94
C TRP A 228 -6.39 -4.03 16.24
N SER A 229 -7.42 -4.52 15.57
CA SER A 229 -8.80 -4.19 15.91
C SER A 229 -9.34 -5.20 16.94
N ILE A 230 -9.64 -4.74 18.15
CA ILE A 230 -10.27 -5.57 19.19
C ILE A 230 -11.61 -6.13 18.70
N TRP A 231 -12.34 -5.39 17.89
CA TRP A 231 -13.64 -5.79 17.37
C TRP A 231 -13.55 -6.86 16.29
N VAL A 232 -12.56 -6.77 15.41
CA VAL A 232 -12.37 -7.69 14.29
C VAL A 232 -11.34 -8.77 14.64
N GLY A 233 -10.20 -8.39 15.23
CA GLY A 233 -9.09 -9.29 15.51
C GLY A 233 -9.33 -10.26 16.66
N HIS A 234 -10.04 -9.84 17.73
CA HIS A 234 -10.17 -10.66 18.93
C HIS A 234 -11.09 -11.89 18.72
N ARG A 235 -12.13 -11.77 17.93
CA ARG A 235 -13.07 -12.89 17.71
C ARG A 235 -12.62 -13.88 16.66
N TYR A 236 -11.86 -13.43 15.66
CA TYR A 236 -11.56 -14.26 14.48
C TYR A 236 -10.06 -14.55 14.35
N ALA A 237 -9.20 -13.57 14.48
CA ALA A 237 -7.76 -13.74 14.23
C ALA A 237 -7.08 -14.67 15.24
N ILE A 238 -7.36 -14.54 16.55
CA ILE A 238 -6.64 -15.28 17.58
C ILE A 238 -7.11 -16.73 17.71
N ARG A 239 -8.35 -17.04 17.33
CA ARG A 239 -8.90 -18.40 17.47
C ARG A 239 -8.90 -19.23 16.19
N VAL A 240 -8.97 -18.60 15.03
CA VAL A 240 -9.08 -19.31 13.74
C VAL A 240 -7.77 -19.31 12.97
N PHE A 241 -6.90 -18.33 13.20
CA PHE A 241 -5.70 -18.13 12.40
C PHE A 241 -4.44 -18.94 12.75
N PRO A 242 -4.21 -19.49 13.96
CA PRO A 242 -3.01 -20.30 14.19
C PRO A 242 -2.84 -21.41 13.16
N ASP A 243 -3.95 -22.04 12.75
CA ASP A 243 -3.94 -23.15 11.78
C ASP A 243 -3.84 -22.67 10.33
N MET A 244 -4.14 -21.40 10.05
CA MET A 244 -4.11 -20.80 8.72
C MET A 244 -2.83 -19.99 8.44
N LEU A 245 -2.10 -19.61 9.48
CA LEU A 245 -0.80 -18.95 9.37
C LEU A 245 0.31 -19.99 9.38
N THR A 246 1.42 -19.69 8.72
CA THR A 246 2.63 -20.49 8.93
C THR A 246 3.09 -20.36 10.37
N PRO A 247 3.73 -21.38 10.98
CA PRO A 247 4.18 -21.34 12.38
C PRO A 247 5.00 -20.09 12.73
N ASN A 248 5.91 -19.67 11.84
CA ASN A 248 6.75 -18.49 12.03
C ASN A 248 5.92 -17.19 12.06
N ARG A 249 4.89 -17.08 11.21
CA ARG A 249 4.02 -15.92 11.18
C ARG A 249 3.14 -15.82 12.44
N THR A 250 2.68 -16.95 12.95
CA THR A 250 1.92 -17.01 14.22
C THR A 250 2.78 -16.52 15.40
N LEU A 251 4.03 -16.98 15.49
CA LEU A 251 4.97 -16.53 16.52
C LEU A 251 5.27 -15.04 16.43
N SER A 252 5.48 -14.52 15.21
CA SER A 252 5.74 -13.10 14.99
C SER A 252 4.55 -12.22 15.37
N VAL A 253 3.32 -12.64 15.03
CA VAL A 253 2.07 -11.98 15.46
C VAL A 253 1.95 -11.94 16.99
N LEU A 254 2.19 -13.07 17.66
CA LEU A 254 2.14 -13.17 19.11
C LEU A 254 3.23 -12.31 19.77
N ASN A 255 4.46 -12.34 19.26
CA ASN A 255 5.56 -11.53 19.77
C ASN A 255 5.24 -10.04 19.65
N THR A 256 4.71 -9.58 18.53
CA THR A 256 4.31 -8.18 18.34
C THR A 256 3.20 -7.79 19.32
N ALA A 257 2.19 -8.64 19.50
CA ALA A 257 1.12 -8.41 20.45
C ALA A 257 1.64 -8.30 21.90
N CYS A 258 2.55 -9.20 22.30
CA CYS A 258 3.19 -9.17 23.62
C CYS A 258 4.01 -7.89 23.85
N LEU A 259 4.76 -7.43 22.84
CA LEU A 259 5.50 -6.18 22.90
C LEU A 259 4.59 -4.97 23.09
N HIS A 260 3.45 -4.95 22.43
CA HIS A 260 2.44 -3.90 22.58
C HIS A 260 1.86 -3.85 24.01
N PHE A 261 1.53 -5.01 24.57
CA PHE A 261 1.00 -5.12 25.93
C PHE A 261 2.03 -4.72 26.99
N SER A 262 3.28 -5.15 26.89
CA SER A 262 4.32 -4.83 27.84
C SER A 262 4.68 -3.34 27.85
N ARG A 263 4.68 -2.68 26.69
CA ARG A 263 4.97 -1.24 26.57
C ARG A 263 3.85 -0.34 27.09
N ARG A 264 2.58 -0.75 26.96
CA ARG A 264 1.47 -0.03 27.58
C ARG A 264 1.57 0.03 29.09
N ASN A 265 2.04 -1.05 29.73
CA ASN A 265 2.17 -1.12 31.18
C ASN A 265 3.41 -0.36 31.69
N ALA A 266 4.44 -0.16 30.86
CA ALA A 266 5.63 0.60 31.25
C ALA A 266 5.45 2.13 31.18
N SER A 267 4.43 2.63 30.49
CA SER A 267 4.14 4.06 30.36
C SER A 267 3.11 4.58 31.36
N THR A 268 2.64 3.74 32.27
CA THR A 268 1.67 4.07 33.33
C THR A 268 2.28 4.07 34.73
N VAL A 269 3.63 4.05 34.88
CA VAL A 269 4.33 4.21 36.16
C VAL A 269 5.06 5.55 36.18
#